data_e1fc2add1754752787a1eb465638c8c5
#
_entry.id   e1fc2add1754752787a1eb465638c8c5
#
_cell.length_a   1.000
_cell.length_b   1.000
_cell.length_c   1.000
_cell.angle_alpha   90.00
_cell.angle_beta   90.00
_cell.angle_gamma   90.00
#
_symmetry.space_group_name_H-M   'P 1'
#
loop_
_entity.id
_entity.type
_entity.pdbx_description
1 polymer ?
#
loop_
_entity_poly.entity_id
_entity_poly.type
_entity_poly.pdbx_seq_one_letter_code
_entity_poly.pdbx_strand_id
1 'polypeptide(L)' 'MKFECRKHNGIYTAVNDRYIFTLINVSHGKYNAYFSGKGIFDKNILIAENVSYNEAMMTCENVK' A
#
# COMPACT_ATOMS: atom_id res chain seq x y z
N MET A 1 4.17 -10.15 4.85
CA MET A 1 4.04 -9.49 3.54
C MET A 1 5.27 -8.64 3.27
N LYS A 2 5.79 -8.69 2.09
CA LYS A 2 7.00 -7.97 1.73
C LYS A 2 6.69 -6.90 0.70
N PHE A 3 7.03 -5.66 0.99
CA PHE A 3 6.86 -4.54 0.07
C PHE A 3 8.16 -4.28 -0.68
N GLU A 4 8.03 -3.95 -1.96
CA GLU A 4 9.15 -3.62 -2.80
C GLU A 4 8.99 -2.20 -3.32
N CYS A 5 10.08 -1.45 -3.33
CA CYS A 5 10.08 -0.11 -3.90
C CYS A 5 10.11 -0.23 -5.43
N ARG A 6 9.05 0.21 -6.07
CA ARG A 6 8.92 0.11 -7.52
C ARG A 6 9.53 1.28 -8.25
N LYS A 7 9.64 2.43 -7.60
CA LYS A 7 10.14 3.65 -8.25
C LYS A 7 10.95 4.46 -7.26
N HIS A 8 11.75 5.37 -7.78
CA HIS A 8 12.63 6.21 -6.97
C HIS A 8 11.88 7.24 -6.12
N ASN A 9 10.59 7.39 -6.30
CA ASN A 9 9.81 8.44 -5.65
C ASN A 9 8.98 7.94 -4.47
N GLY A 10 9.41 6.86 -3.83
CA GLY A 10 8.78 6.42 -2.59
C GLY A 10 7.48 5.66 -2.75
N ILE A 11 7.29 4.98 -3.88
CA ILE A 11 6.13 4.13 -4.08
C ILE A 11 6.54 2.69 -3.82
N TYR A 12 5.84 2.03 -2.90
CA TYR A 12 6.08 0.64 -2.54
C TYR A 12 4.87 -0.19 -2.89
N THR A 13 5.09 -1.41 -3.38
CA THR A 13 3.99 -2.31 -3.71
C THR A 13 4.23 -3.69 -3.10
N ALA A 14 3.14 -4.36 -2.79
CA ALA A 14 3.14 -5.76 -2.38
C ALA A 14 1.90 -6.42 -2.94
N VAL A 15 2.00 -7.71 -3.20
CA VAL A 15 0.90 -8.48 -3.81
C VAL A 15 0.69 -9.74 -2.99
N ASN A 16 -0.56 -10.06 -2.72
CA ASN A 16 -0.91 -11.37 -2.17
C ASN A 16 -1.90 -12.07 -3.12
N ASP A 17 -2.52 -13.13 -2.65
CA ASP A 17 -3.42 -13.93 -3.51
C ASP A 17 -4.65 -13.15 -3.98
N ARG A 18 -5.06 -12.13 -3.25
CA ARG A 18 -6.31 -11.42 -3.50
C ARG A 18 -6.13 -9.98 -3.93
N TYR A 19 -5.08 -9.31 -3.44
CA TYR A 19 -4.99 -7.87 -3.54
C TYR A 19 -3.61 -7.41 -3.96
N ILE A 20 -3.59 -6.21 -4.49
CA ILE A 20 -2.37 -5.45 -4.73
C ILE A 20 -2.40 -4.28 -3.75
N PHE A 21 -1.34 -4.14 -2.96
CA PHE A 21 -1.21 -3.06 -1.99
C PHE A 21 -0.19 -2.04 -2.47
N THR A 22 -0.48 -0.78 -2.24
CA THR A 22 0.41 0.32 -2.64
C THR A 22 0.59 1.26 -1.46
N LEU A 23 1.84 1.57 -1.14
CA LEU A 23 2.18 2.60 -0.18
C LEU A 23 2.80 3.77 -0.92
N ILE A 24 2.25 4.97 -0.73
CA ILE A 24 2.76 6.18 -1.37
C ILE A 24 3.28 7.11 -0.29
N ASN A 25 4.55 7.49 -0.41
CA ASN A 25 5.15 8.45 0.51
C ASN A 25 4.54 9.83 0.24
N VAL A 26 3.93 10.43 1.26
CA VAL A 26 3.25 11.72 1.11
C VAL A 26 3.96 12.85 1.86
N SER A 27 4.77 12.50 2.85
CA SER A 27 5.61 13.47 3.54
C SER A 27 6.71 12.70 4.24
N HIS A 28 7.64 13.41 4.88
CA HIS A 28 8.77 12.76 5.51
C HIS A 28 8.32 11.71 6.52
N GLY A 29 8.63 10.45 6.25
CA GLY A 29 8.28 9.33 7.11
C GLY A 29 6.81 8.98 7.17
N LYS A 30 5.97 9.56 6.29
CA LYS A 30 4.52 9.32 6.29
C LYS A 30 4.08 8.76 4.95
N TYR A 31 3.10 7.86 5.00
CA TYR A 31 2.62 7.15 3.84
C TYR A 31 1.11 7.05 3.83
N ASN A 32 0.55 6.99 2.64
CA ASN A 32 -0.82 6.55 2.43
C ASN A 32 -0.81 5.12 1.94
N ALA A 33 -1.71 4.31 2.44
CA ALA A 33 -1.83 2.91 2.04
C ALA A 33 -3.12 2.71 1.27
N TYR A 34 -3.01 1.98 0.17
CA TYR A 34 -4.13 1.67 -0.72
C TYR A 34 -4.14 0.18 -0.98
N PHE A 35 -5.32 -0.36 -1.30
CA PHE A 35 -5.38 -1.71 -1.85
C PHE A 35 -6.37 -1.73 -3.02
N SER A 36 -6.16 -2.70 -3.89
CA SER A 36 -7.09 -2.99 -4.98
C SER A 36 -7.15 -4.48 -5.21
N GLY A 37 -8.26 -4.95 -5.79
CA GLY A 37 -8.30 -6.31 -6.31
C GLY A 37 -7.42 -6.43 -7.54
N LYS A 38 -7.27 -7.64 -8.04
CA LYS A 38 -6.41 -7.89 -9.20
C LYS A 38 -7.14 -7.76 -10.53
N GLY A 39 -8.43 -7.43 -10.51
CA GLY A 39 -9.20 -7.22 -11.72
C GLY A 39 -8.84 -5.91 -12.40
N ILE A 40 -8.98 -5.85 -13.72
CA ILE A 40 -8.59 -4.68 -14.49
C ILE A 40 -9.47 -3.46 -14.21
N PHE A 41 -10.66 -3.67 -13.66
CA PHE A 41 -11.56 -2.58 -13.32
C PHE A 41 -11.57 -2.23 -11.84
N ASP A 42 -10.75 -2.90 -11.04
CA ASP A 42 -10.71 -2.64 -9.61
C ASP A 42 -9.98 -1.33 -9.33
N LYS A 43 -10.52 -0.55 -8.42
CA LYS A 43 -9.96 0.74 -8.05
C LYS A 43 -9.15 0.62 -6.78
N ASN A 44 -8.16 1.50 -6.63
CA ASN A 44 -7.42 1.62 -5.39
C ASN A 44 -8.31 2.24 -4.32
N ILE A 45 -8.35 1.62 -3.15
CA ILE A 45 -9.11 2.09 -2.01
C ILE A 45 -8.14 2.52 -0.92
N LEU A 46 -8.27 3.74 -0.45
CA LEU A 46 -7.44 4.27 0.63
C LEU A 46 -7.84 3.59 1.94
N ILE A 47 -6.86 2.96 2.61
CA ILE A 47 -7.10 2.26 3.88
C ILE A 47 -6.32 2.85 5.04
N ALA A 48 -5.31 3.67 4.77
CA ALA A 48 -4.58 4.39 5.81
C ALA A 48 -4.00 5.66 5.20
N GLU A 49 -4.04 6.75 5.95
CA GLU A 49 -3.61 8.04 5.45
C GLU A 49 -2.67 8.70 6.44
N ASN A 50 -1.52 9.18 5.93
CA ASN A 50 -0.56 9.94 6.72
C ASN A 50 -0.07 9.18 7.95
N VAL A 51 0.30 7.91 7.76
CA VAL A 51 0.76 7.03 8.82
C VAL A 51 2.21 6.62 8.57
N SER A 52 2.87 6.06 9.58
CA SER A 52 4.22 5.55 9.42
C SER A 52 4.24 4.33 8.49
N TYR A 53 5.42 3.99 7.99
CA TYR A 53 5.59 2.82 7.14
C TYR A 53 5.10 1.55 7.85
N ASN A 54 5.46 1.37 9.12
CA ASN A 54 5.06 0.18 9.87
C ASN A 54 3.55 0.12 10.07
N GLU A 55 2.92 1.24 10.37
CA GLU A 55 1.46 1.27 10.50
C GLU A 55 0.76 0.98 9.18
N ALA A 56 1.27 1.52 8.09
CA ALA A 56 0.73 1.27 6.77
C ALA A 56 0.82 -0.22 6.42
N MET A 57 1.98 -0.81 6.69
CA MET A 57 2.19 -2.23 6.42
C MET A 57 1.27 -3.11 7.25
N MET A 58 1.11 -2.79 8.54
CA MET A 58 0.20 -3.54 9.41
C MET A 58 -1.25 -3.42 8.96
N THR A 59 -1.65 -2.25 8.50
CA THR A 59 -3.00 -2.05 7.98
C THR A 59 -3.24 -2.94 6.76
N CYS A 60 -2.26 -3.01 5.87
CA CYS A 60 -2.37 -3.87 4.69
C CYS A 60 -2.49 -5.34 5.09
N GLU A 61 -1.72 -5.77 6.08
CA GLU A 61 -1.75 -7.16 6.52
C GLU A 61 -3.07 -7.56 7.16
N ASN A 62 -3.84 -6.60 7.65
CA ASN A 62 -5.14 -6.84 8.26
C ASN A 62 -6.30 -6.83 7.27
N VAL A 63 -6.06 -6.54 6.00
CA VAL A 63 -7.09 -6.61 4.97
C VAL A 63 -7.37 -8.07 4.64
N LYS A 64 -8.64 -8.43 4.70
CA LYS A 64 -9.06 -9.82 4.48
C LYS A 64 -9.86 -10.02 3.20
#